data_b15896625e600c28588b434a3b0a22b3
#
_entry.id   b15896625e600c28588b434a3b0a22b3
#
_cell.length_a   1.000
_cell.length_b   1.000
_cell.length_c   1.000
_cell.angle_alpha   90.00
_cell.angle_beta   90.00
_cell.angle_gamma   90.00
#
_symmetry.space_group_name_H-M   'P 1'
#
loop_
_entity.id
_entity.type
_entity.pdbx_description
1 polymer ?
#
loop_
_entity_poly.entity_id
_entity_poly.type
_entity_poly.pdbx_seq_one_letter_code
_entity_poly.pdbx_strand_id
1 'polypeptide(L)' 'MQHGVVNTETVVHLAPEALSAEAPYQLVIVEMEPGKRRTGRMRGERVSIGDAVRLVEEADGVPFYQKA' A
#
# COMPACT_ATOMS: atom_id res chain seq x y z
N MET A 1 16.63 -3.15 0.71
CA MET A 1 15.22 -3.30 0.30
C MET A 1 14.37 -3.38 1.54
N GLN A 2 13.30 -2.62 1.61
CA GLN A 2 12.50 -2.52 2.83
C GLN A 2 11.28 -3.41 2.74
N HIS A 3 11.10 -4.20 3.77
CA HIS A 3 9.96 -5.10 3.90
C HIS A 3 9.13 -4.69 5.10
N GLY A 4 7.84 -4.99 5.03
CA GLY A 4 6.94 -4.73 6.13
C GLY A 4 5.77 -5.70 6.09
N VAL A 5 4.86 -5.53 7.05
CA VAL A 5 3.67 -6.36 7.18
C VAL A 5 2.45 -5.47 7.12
N VAL A 6 1.44 -5.90 6.38
CA VAL A 6 0.18 -5.16 6.26
C VAL A 6 -0.54 -5.19 7.61
N ASN A 7 -0.75 -4.02 8.17
CA ASN A 7 -1.44 -3.87 9.46
C ASN A 7 -2.93 -3.65 9.24
N THR A 8 -3.28 -2.87 8.21
CA THR A 8 -4.67 -2.57 7.85
C THR A 8 -4.73 -2.37 6.34
N GLU A 9 -5.85 -2.69 5.73
CA GLU A 9 -6.04 -2.50 4.29
C GLU A 9 -7.46 -2.04 3.98
N THR A 10 -7.61 -1.35 2.87
CA THR A 10 -8.92 -1.01 2.32
C THR A 10 -8.81 -0.90 0.80
N VAL A 11 -9.91 -1.16 0.11
CA VAL A 11 -9.96 -1.03 -1.35
C VAL A 11 -10.80 0.20 -1.68
N VAL A 12 -10.22 1.09 -2.45
CA VAL A 12 -10.88 2.32 -2.88
C VAL A 12 -11.50 2.06 -4.26
N HIS A 13 -12.82 2.06 -4.31
CA HIS A 13 -13.56 1.81 -5.55
C HIS A 13 -13.95 3.11 -6.26
N LEU A 14 -14.15 4.17 -5.50
CA LEU A 14 -14.43 5.50 -6.03
C LEU A 14 -13.28 6.40 -5.67
N ALA A 15 -12.73 7.07 -6.66
CA ALA A 15 -11.57 7.94 -6.46
C ALA A 15 -11.88 9.33 -7.01
N PRO A 16 -11.17 10.37 -6.53
CA PRO A 16 -11.24 11.68 -7.16
C PRO A 16 -10.94 11.57 -8.66
N GLU A 17 -11.47 12.49 -9.44
CA GLU A 17 -11.32 12.45 -10.88
C GLU A 17 -9.86 12.30 -11.32
N ALA A 18 -8.96 12.98 -10.64
CA ALA A 18 -7.52 12.90 -10.93
C ALA A 18 -6.95 11.49 -10.77
N LEU A 19 -7.60 10.64 -9.95
CA LEU A 19 -7.14 9.28 -9.67
C LEU A 19 -8.07 8.21 -10.26
N SER A 20 -9.09 8.62 -11.00
CA SER A 20 -10.11 7.69 -11.50
C SER A 20 -9.53 6.61 -12.40
N ALA A 21 -8.48 6.90 -13.13
CA ALA A 21 -7.82 5.93 -14.00
C ALA A 21 -7.10 4.82 -13.22
N GLU A 22 -6.81 5.04 -11.93
CA GLU A 22 -6.13 4.08 -11.09
C GLU A 22 -7.07 3.27 -10.19
N ALA A 23 -8.34 3.67 -10.13
CA ALA A 23 -9.33 2.95 -9.31
C ALA A 23 -9.82 1.69 -10.03
N PRO A 24 -10.17 0.62 -9.31
CA PRO A 24 -9.99 0.49 -7.87
C PRO A 24 -8.53 0.25 -7.49
N TYR A 25 -8.12 0.76 -6.35
CA TYR A 25 -6.78 0.51 -5.84
C TYR A 25 -6.84 0.19 -4.34
N GLN A 26 -5.82 -0.48 -3.84
CA GLN A 26 -5.76 -0.86 -2.45
C GLN A 26 -4.82 0.08 -1.68
N LEU A 27 -5.35 0.62 -0.58
CA LEU A 27 -4.54 1.37 0.38
C LEU A 27 -4.20 0.45 1.54
N VAL A 28 -2.99 0.54 2.02
CA VAL A 28 -2.50 -0.28 3.12
C VAL A 28 -1.80 0.59 4.15
N ILE A 29 -1.89 0.16 5.41
CA ILE A 29 -1.03 0.68 6.46
C ILE A 29 -0.04 -0.43 6.74
N VAL A 30 1.23 -0.16 6.49
CA VAL A 30 2.31 -1.14 6.59
C VAL A 30 3.19 -0.80 7.77
N GLU A 31 3.43 -1.79 8.61
CA GLU A 31 4.38 -1.66 9.71
C GLU A 31 5.73 -2.19 9.25
N MET A 32 6.69 -1.28 9.06
CA MET A 32 8.02 -1.61 8.59
C MET A 32 8.96 -1.97 9.73
N GLU A 33 8.77 -1.31 10.87
CA GLU A 33 9.50 -1.56 12.11
C GLU A 33 8.50 -1.50 13.25
N PRO A 34 8.75 -2.16 14.38
CA PRO A 34 7.83 -2.09 15.51
C PRO A 34 7.47 -0.66 15.88
N GLY A 35 6.18 -0.36 15.86
CA GLY A 35 5.66 0.96 16.19
C GLY A 35 5.76 1.99 15.07
N LYS A 36 6.30 1.64 13.91
CA LYS A 36 6.43 2.58 12.78
C LYS A 36 5.58 2.11 11.61
N ARG A 37 4.52 2.84 11.35
CA ARG A 37 3.56 2.51 10.31
C ARG A 37 3.51 3.61 9.27
N ARG A 38 3.32 3.21 8.02
CA ARG A 38 3.13 4.15 6.92
C ARG A 38 1.93 3.73 6.10
N THR A 39 1.16 4.72 5.67
CA THR A 39 0.07 4.49 4.72
C THR A 39 0.62 4.57 3.32
N GLY A 40 0.29 3.60 2.50
CA GLY A 40 0.73 3.59 1.12
C GLY A 40 -0.26 2.86 0.22
N ARG A 41 0.13 2.66 -1.03
CA ARG A 41 -0.71 1.99 -2.02
C ARG A 41 -0.07 0.69 -2.46
N MET A 42 -0.92 -0.29 -2.74
CA MET A 42 -0.45 -1.54 -3.32
C MET A 42 -0.37 -1.40 -4.83
N ARG A 43 0.67 -1.99 -5.39
CA ARG A 43 0.85 -2.10 -6.83
C ARG A 43 0.89 -3.58 -7.17
N GLY A 44 0.10 -3.98 -8.18
CA GLY A 44 0.01 -5.38 -8.55
C GLY A 44 -1.05 -6.12 -7.76
N GLU A 45 -0.66 -7.22 -7.13
CA GLU A 45 -1.61 -8.07 -6.40
C GLU A 45 -2.14 -7.41 -5.14
N ARG A 46 -3.38 -7.72 -4.83
CA ARG A 46 -3.97 -7.32 -3.55
C ARG A 46 -3.40 -8.19 -2.44
N VAL A 47 -3.38 -7.62 -1.23
CA VAL A 47 -2.89 -8.31 -0.05
C VAL A 47 -3.93 -8.27 1.05
N SER A 48 -3.74 -9.09 2.07
CA SER A 48 -4.57 -9.13 3.26
C SER A 48 -3.77 -8.70 4.48
N ILE A 49 -4.47 -8.37 5.56
CA ILE A 49 -3.83 -8.06 6.84
C ILE A 49 -2.92 -9.24 7.23
N GLY A 50 -1.70 -8.93 7.60
CA GLY A 50 -0.71 -9.94 7.97
C GLY A 50 0.21 -10.36 6.83
N ASP A 51 -0.09 -9.97 5.58
CA ASP A 51 0.76 -10.32 4.45
C ASP A 51 2.04 -9.50 4.47
N ALA A 52 3.12 -10.11 4.02
CA ALA A 52 4.39 -9.41 3.87
C ALA A 52 4.39 -8.64 2.56
N VAL A 53 4.91 -7.42 2.61
CA VAL A 53 5.04 -6.56 1.42
C VAL A 53 6.43 -5.94 1.42
N ARG A 54 6.82 -5.41 0.27
CA ARG A 54 8.08 -4.68 0.14
C ARG A 54 7.82 -3.33 -0.50
N LEU A 55 8.61 -2.34 -0.09
CA LEU A 55 8.56 -1.00 -0.68
C LEU A 55 9.29 -1.05 -2.01
N VAL A 56 8.60 -0.67 -3.08
CA VAL A 56 9.18 -0.69 -4.42
C VAL A 56 9.42 0.69 -5.00
N GLU A 57 8.67 1.70 -4.53
CA GLU A 57 8.79 3.04 -5.08
C GLU A 57 8.17 4.04 -4.12
N GLU A 58 8.64 5.28 -4.17
CA GLU A 58 7.95 6.41 -3.57
C GLU A 58 7.74 7.46 -4.65
N ALA A 59 6.51 7.93 -4.78
CA ALA A 59 6.18 8.96 -5.74
C ALA A 59 5.29 9.99 -5.05
N ASP A 60 5.68 11.27 -5.14
CA ASP A 60 4.95 12.39 -4.53
C ASP A 60 4.68 12.18 -3.04
N GLY A 61 5.63 11.57 -2.33
CA GLY A 61 5.52 11.30 -0.91
C GLY A 61 4.66 10.09 -0.57
N VAL A 62 4.16 9.36 -1.56
CA VAL A 62 3.34 8.18 -1.35
C VAL A 62 4.17 6.92 -1.61
N PRO A 63 4.31 6.04 -0.61
CA PRO A 63 5.00 4.78 -0.83
C PRO A 63 4.11 3.79 -1.59
N PHE A 64 4.73 3.05 -2.49
CA PHE A 64 4.08 1.98 -3.23
C PHE A 64 4.69 0.65 -2.83
N TYR A 65 3.85 -0.31 -2.51
CA TYR A 65 4.27 -1.62 -2.03
C TYR A 65 3.81 -2.70 -2.99
N GLN A 66 4.55 -3.81 -2.99
CA GLN A 66 4.15 -5.03 -3.68
C GLN A 66 4.21 -6.19 -2.70
N LYS A 67 3.43 -7.23 -2.99
CA LYS A 67 3.49 -8.45 -2.21
C LYS A 67 4.90 -9.04 -2.27
N ALA A 68 5.43 -9.32 -1.12
CA ALA A 68 6.77 -9.90 -1.02
C ALA A 68 6.79 -11.38 -1.43
#